data_bf970926bb7436ff6ebcdf8b5fd6ad64
#
_entry.id   bf970926bb7436ff6ebcdf8b5fd6ad64
#
_cell.length_a   1.000
_cell.length_b   1.000
_cell.length_c   1.000
_cell.angle_alpha   90.00
_cell.angle_beta   90.00
_cell.angle_gamma   90.00
#
_symmetry.space_group_name_H-M   'P 1'
#
loop_
_entity.id
_entity.type
_entity.pdbx_description
1 polymer ?
#
loop_
_entity_poly.entity_id
_entity_poly.type
_entity_poly.pdbx_seq_one_letter_code
_entity_poly.pdbx_strand_id
1 'polypeptide(L)'
;MVYKFDPVDFNGTTFHLDRASGMVKGSTQFTGQNLPIPASYFPKSLTFDAASAKLPDMFHMSRGYFIFSERARAVIEDWAPGQVEFIPVACHAQPRIAATLNFDSAYYFVNVLGRAQRLRWREIPSNKYPTQRDGLELLGLTHDFHKWKLRERAPGEPLIWHDTPWQDGNKKYLGQDNVLVEDVLWQELDANFPDQLHPLRAGED
;
A
#
# COMPACT_ATOMS: atom_id res chain seq x y z
N MET A 1 -13.90 -10.89 -6.47
CA MET A 1 -13.99 -9.82 -5.46
C MET A 1 -12.69 -9.04 -5.39
N VAL A 2 -12.72 -7.83 -4.82
CA VAL A 2 -11.53 -6.99 -4.67
C VAL A 2 -11.53 -6.41 -3.25
N TYR A 3 -10.36 -6.37 -2.65
CA TYR A 3 -10.14 -5.78 -1.32
C TYR A 3 -9.20 -4.59 -1.41
N LYS A 4 -9.37 -3.62 -0.50
CA LYS A 4 -8.30 -2.69 -0.20
C LYS A 4 -7.20 -3.49 0.51
N PHE A 5 -5.99 -3.32 0.07
CA PHE A 5 -4.85 -3.88 0.75
C PHE A 5 -4.52 -3.02 1.99
N ASP A 6 -4.86 -3.53 3.15
CA ASP A 6 -4.81 -2.79 4.41
C ASP A 6 -4.19 -3.66 5.52
N PRO A 7 -2.87 -3.85 5.52
CA PRO A 7 -2.19 -4.52 6.61
C PRO A 7 -2.44 -3.82 7.94
N VAL A 8 -2.50 -4.58 9.02
CA VAL A 8 -2.76 -4.04 10.35
C VAL A 8 -1.74 -2.98 10.76
N ASP A 9 -2.21 -1.98 11.48
CA ASP A 9 -1.33 -1.06 12.21
C ASP A 9 -0.56 -1.83 13.27
N PHE A 10 0.74 -1.75 13.24
CA PHE A 10 1.56 -2.34 14.30
C PHE A 10 1.50 -1.46 15.54
N ASN A 11 0.41 -1.62 16.30
CA ASN A 11 0.13 -0.86 17.49
C ASN A 11 1.16 -1.16 18.60
N GLY A 12 1.64 -0.10 19.25
CA GLY A 12 2.59 -0.19 20.36
C GLY A 12 4.06 -0.23 19.95
N THR A 13 4.34 -0.03 18.67
CA THR A 13 5.72 0.12 18.19
C THR A 13 5.92 1.52 17.63
N THR A 14 6.85 2.24 18.20
CA THR A 14 7.39 3.46 17.61
C THR A 14 8.67 3.13 16.88
N PHE A 15 8.86 3.74 15.73
CA PHE A 15 10.07 3.57 14.93
C PHE A 15 10.48 4.88 14.29
N HIS A 16 11.76 4.99 14.01
CA HIS A 16 12.34 6.14 13.34
C HIS A 16 12.88 5.73 11.97
N LEU A 17 12.55 6.53 10.97
CA LEU A 17 13.18 6.45 9.67
C LEU A 17 14.52 7.13 9.71
N ASP A 18 15.51 6.55 9.05
CA ASP A 18 16.75 7.27 8.78
C ASP A 18 16.45 8.52 7.93
N ARG A 19 16.62 9.69 8.53
CA ARG A 19 16.34 10.98 7.89
C ARG A 19 17.28 11.33 6.73
N ALA A 20 18.39 10.61 6.59
CA ALA A 20 19.32 10.77 5.47
C ALA A 20 18.74 10.24 4.15
N SER A 21 17.73 9.37 4.21
CA SER A 21 16.99 8.96 3.02
C SER A 21 16.05 10.10 2.59
N GLY A 22 16.21 10.60 1.38
CA GLY A 22 15.44 11.71 0.81
C GLY A 22 13.93 11.52 0.68
N MET A 23 13.39 10.49 1.30
CA MET A 23 12.03 9.97 1.22
C MET A 23 10.91 10.96 1.53
N VAL A 24 11.16 11.93 2.39
CA VAL A 24 10.08 12.74 2.98
C VAL A 24 9.54 13.82 2.02
N LYS A 25 10.31 14.24 1.03
CA LYS A 25 9.90 15.34 0.13
C LYS A 25 9.57 14.93 -1.30
N GLY A 26 10.06 13.80 -1.76
CA GLY A 26 9.93 13.40 -3.17
C GLY A 26 8.86 12.33 -3.43
N SER A 27 8.49 11.53 -2.44
CA SER A 27 7.56 10.40 -2.62
C SER A 27 6.14 10.86 -3.01
N THR A 28 5.68 11.99 -2.49
CA THR A 28 4.34 12.51 -2.78
C THR A 28 4.11 12.86 -4.26
N GLN A 29 5.17 13.17 -5.01
CA GLN A 29 5.02 13.41 -6.44
C GLN A 29 4.77 12.11 -7.22
N PHE A 30 5.29 10.97 -6.76
CA PHE A 30 5.07 9.67 -7.39
C PHE A 30 3.71 9.09 -7.00
N THR A 31 3.36 9.11 -5.72
CA THR A 31 2.07 8.62 -5.23
C THR A 31 0.92 9.43 -5.82
N GLY A 32 1.01 10.77 -5.84
CA GLY A 32 0.00 11.63 -6.45
C GLY A 32 -0.18 11.45 -7.96
N GLN A 33 0.75 10.75 -8.64
CA GLN A 33 0.65 10.38 -10.05
C GLN A 33 0.45 8.88 -10.26
N ASN A 34 0.33 8.11 -9.18
CA ASN A 34 0.31 6.64 -9.19
C ASN A 34 1.49 6.00 -9.96
N LEU A 35 2.64 6.63 -9.85
CA LEU A 35 3.87 6.08 -10.41
C LEU A 35 4.60 5.24 -9.36
N PRO A 36 5.33 4.19 -9.78
CA PRO A 36 6.24 3.48 -8.90
C PRO A 36 7.26 4.45 -8.30
N ILE A 37 7.53 4.29 -7.01
CA ILE A 37 8.51 5.12 -6.30
C ILE A 37 9.91 4.55 -6.58
N PRO A 38 10.87 5.34 -7.07
CA PRO A 38 12.23 4.83 -7.24
C PRO A 38 12.82 4.30 -5.92
N ALA A 39 13.50 3.16 -5.95
CA ALA A 39 14.06 2.49 -4.77
C ALA A 39 14.96 3.41 -3.91
N SER A 40 15.65 4.37 -4.56
CA SER A 40 16.50 5.35 -3.88
C SER A 40 15.74 6.30 -2.92
N TYR A 41 14.42 6.39 -3.03
CA TYR A 41 13.58 7.20 -2.13
C TYR A 41 13.16 6.48 -0.86
N PHE A 42 13.35 5.15 -0.80
CA PHE A 42 13.03 4.39 0.40
C PHE A 42 14.15 4.46 1.44
N PRO A 43 13.83 4.52 2.74
CA PRO A 43 14.83 4.46 3.79
C PRO A 43 15.61 3.15 3.73
N LYS A 44 16.87 3.20 4.12
CA LYS A 44 17.70 2.00 4.21
C LYS A 44 17.55 1.28 5.54
N SER A 45 17.06 1.97 6.56
CA SER A 45 16.93 1.41 7.90
C SER A 45 15.72 1.93 8.64
N LEU A 46 15.21 1.09 9.56
CA LEU A 46 14.18 1.38 10.54
C LEU A 46 14.74 1.11 11.92
N THR A 47 14.56 2.05 12.83
CA THR A 47 14.92 1.86 14.24
C THR A 47 13.65 1.83 15.08
N PHE A 48 13.43 0.73 15.77
CA PHE A 48 12.31 0.55 16.69
C PHE A 48 12.72 1.02 18.07
N ASP A 49 11.91 1.81 18.74
CA ASP A 49 12.14 2.36 20.07
C ASP A 49 11.11 1.92 21.11
N ALA A 50 10.01 1.36 20.70
CA ALA A 50 9.07 0.61 21.52
C ALA A 50 8.54 -0.58 20.71
N ALA A 51 8.46 -1.74 21.31
CA ALA A 51 7.91 -2.93 20.68
C ALA A 51 7.28 -3.83 21.74
N SER A 52 6.12 -4.38 21.38
CA SER A 52 5.44 -5.42 22.15
C SER A 52 5.70 -6.77 21.53
N ALA A 53 6.72 -7.45 21.65
CA ALA A 53 6.93 -8.81 21.13
C ALA A 53 7.42 -8.91 19.66
N LYS A 54 6.93 -9.90 18.93
CA LYS A 54 7.33 -10.26 17.58
C LYS A 54 6.78 -9.28 16.55
N LEU A 55 7.60 -8.89 15.58
CA LEU A 55 7.12 -8.12 14.42
C LEU A 55 6.17 -8.98 13.58
N PRO A 56 5.05 -8.43 13.09
CA PRO A 56 4.20 -9.12 12.14
C PRO A 56 4.92 -9.33 10.80
N ASP A 57 4.42 -10.26 10.02
CA ASP A 57 4.92 -10.49 8.66
C ASP A 57 4.52 -9.37 7.70
N MET A 58 3.38 -8.72 7.96
CA MET A 58 2.89 -7.58 7.19
C MET A 58 2.41 -6.50 8.13
N PHE A 59 2.89 -5.29 7.93
CA PHE A 59 2.40 -4.12 8.64
C PHE A 59 2.56 -2.85 7.82
N HIS A 60 1.80 -1.84 8.15
CA HIS A 60 1.97 -0.55 7.53
C HIS A 60 2.54 0.49 8.50
N MET A 61 3.23 1.44 7.91
CA MET A 61 3.71 2.63 8.59
C MET A 61 2.73 3.79 8.37
N SER A 62 2.66 4.68 9.33
CA SER A 62 2.05 5.99 9.10
C SER A 62 2.60 6.60 7.80
N ARG A 63 1.72 7.00 6.88
CA ARG A 63 1.98 7.52 5.52
C ARG A 63 1.95 6.51 4.38
N GLY A 64 1.33 5.33 4.59
CA GLY A 64 1.01 4.43 3.48
C GLY A 64 2.17 3.59 2.96
N TYR A 65 3.24 3.41 3.74
CA TYR A 65 4.29 2.47 3.39
C TYR A 65 4.04 1.13 4.03
N PHE A 66 4.13 0.08 3.23
CA PHE A 66 4.03 -1.30 3.69
C PHE A 66 5.42 -1.86 3.94
N ILE A 67 5.52 -2.68 5.00
CA ILE A 67 6.74 -3.40 5.35
C ILE A 67 6.39 -4.87 5.52
N PHE A 68 7.08 -5.72 4.78
CA PHE A 68 6.82 -7.16 4.74
C PHE A 68 8.05 -7.96 5.07
N SER A 69 7.84 -9.09 5.74
CA SER A 69 8.87 -10.10 5.99
C SER A 69 9.20 -10.87 4.70
N GLU A 70 10.30 -11.63 4.75
CA GLU A 70 10.65 -12.57 3.67
C GLU A 70 9.56 -13.61 3.40
N ARG A 71 8.80 -14.02 4.44
CA ARG A 71 7.68 -14.96 4.27
C ARG A 71 6.55 -14.33 3.45
N ALA A 72 6.17 -13.09 3.77
CA ALA A 72 5.13 -12.37 3.04
C ALA A 72 5.57 -12.04 1.61
N ARG A 73 6.84 -11.69 1.43
CA ARG A 73 7.45 -11.52 0.11
C ARG A 73 7.30 -12.79 -0.74
N ALA A 74 7.69 -13.94 -0.21
CA ALA A 74 7.65 -15.21 -0.95
C ALA A 74 6.23 -15.53 -1.46
N VAL A 75 5.21 -15.35 -0.62
CA VAL A 75 3.81 -15.56 -1.04
C VAL A 75 3.41 -14.62 -2.17
N ILE A 76 3.77 -13.35 -2.08
CA ILE A 76 3.40 -12.37 -3.14
C ILE A 76 4.16 -12.64 -4.43
N GLU A 77 5.44 -12.99 -4.37
CA GLU A 77 6.23 -13.31 -5.58
C GLU A 77 5.73 -14.57 -6.29
N ASP A 78 5.19 -15.55 -5.55
CA ASP A 78 4.60 -16.76 -6.12
C ASP A 78 3.28 -16.45 -6.86
N TRP A 79 2.40 -15.64 -6.27
CA TRP A 79 1.08 -15.35 -6.82
C TRP A 79 1.05 -14.17 -7.80
N ALA A 80 1.87 -13.16 -7.57
CA ALA A 80 1.88 -11.91 -8.32
C ALA A 80 3.30 -11.51 -8.77
N PRO A 81 4.01 -12.38 -9.51
CA PRO A 81 5.41 -12.14 -9.90
C PRO A 81 5.56 -10.83 -10.68
N GLY A 82 6.54 -10.02 -10.27
CA GLY A 82 6.87 -8.76 -10.93
C GLY A 82 5.86 -7.62 -10.72
N GLN A 83 4.82 -7.83 -9.90
CA GLN A 83 3.83 -6.78 -9.61
C GLN A 83 4.20 -5.95 -8.38
N VAL A 84 5.19 -6.38 -7.64
CA VAL A 84 5.69 -5.71 -6.44
C VAL A 84 7.22 -5.72 -6.48
N GLU A 85 7.81 -4.58 -6.14
CA GLU A 85 9.24 -4.47 -5.88
C GLU A 85 9.46 -4.49 -4.36
N PHE A 86 10.37 -5.35 -3.91
CA PHE A 86 10.73 -5.49 -2.51
C PHE A 86 12.10 -4.84 -2.26
N ILE A 87 12.12 -3.76 -1.50
CA ILE A 87 13.31 -2.95 -1.25
C ILE A 87 13.83 -3.28 0.15
N PRO A 88 14.99 -3.93 0.28
CA PRO A 88 15.52 -4.35 1.58
C PRO A 88 15.64 -3.19 2.56
N VAL A 89 15.26 -3.44 3.81
CA VAL A 89 15.38 -2.50 4.91
C VAL A 89 16.08 -3.14 6.11
N ALA A 90 17.11 -2.48 6.64
CA ALA A 90 17.75 -2.92 7.87
C ALA A 90 16.89 -2.52 9.08
N CYS A 91 16.45 -3.51 9.87
CA CYS A 91 15.68 -3.29 11.09
C CYS A 91 16.61 -3.30 12.31
N HIS A 92 16.52 -2.28 13.13
CA HIS A 92 17.31 -2.14 14.35
C HIS A 92 16.39 -1.88 15.55
N ALA A 93 16.75 -2.40 16.71
CA ALA A 93 16.13 -2.06 17.96
C ALA A 93 17.02 -1.10 18.75
N GLN A 94 16.43 -0.12 19.43
CA GLN A 94 17.18 0.65 20.41
C GLN A 94 17.70 -0.27 21.51
N PRO A 95 18.86 0.03 22.11
CA PRO A 95 19.49 -0.84 23.12
C PRO A 95 18.56 -1.26 24.27
N ARG A 96 17.65 -0.38 24.68
CA ARG A 96 16.69 -0.64 25.78
C ARG A 96 15.67 -1.75 25.48
N ILE A 97 15.41 -2.05 24.19
CA ILE A 97 14.44 -3.04 23.76
C ILE A 97 15.06 -4.18 22.93
N ALA A 98 16.36 -4.13 22.69
CA ALA A 98 17.04 -5.10 21.83
C ALA A 98 16.93 -6.54 22.35
N ALA A 99 16.78 -6.73 23.67
CA ALA A 99 16.58 -8.06 24.25
C ALA A 99 15.14 -8.60 24.09
N THR A 100 14.19 -7.74 23.77
CA THR A 100 12.76 -8.11 23.68
C THR A 100 12.23 -8.15 22.28
N LEU A 101 12.92 -7.51 21.31
CA LEU A 101 12.54 -7.46 19.91
C LEU A 101 13.46 -8.38 19.10
N ASN A 102 12.88 -9.41 18.50
CA ASN A 102 13.59 -10.33 17.65
C ASN A 102 13.27 -10.08 16.19
N PHE A 103 14.30 -9.97 15.35
CA PHE A 103 14.19 -9.86 13.90
C PHE A 103 14.49 -11.24 13.29
N ASP A 104 13.50 -12.14 13.37
CA ASP A 104 13.64 -13.53 12.89
C ASP A 104 13.69 -13.61 11.34
N SER A 105 13.44 -12.53 10.66
CA SER A 105 13.32 -12.49 9.20
C SER A 105 13.92 -11.21 8.62
N ALA A 106 14.29 -11.24 7.36
CA ALA A 106 14.52 -10.02 6.59
C ALA A 106 13.21 -9.29 6.35
N TYR A 107 13.27 -7.96 6.27
CA TYR A 107 12.14 -7.10 5.98
C TYR A 107 12.39 -6.20 4.78
N TYR A 108 11.30 -5.82 4.12
CA TYR A 108 11.33 -5.07 2.88
C TYR A 108 10.26 -3.98 2.90
N PHE A 109 10.59 -2.80 2.38
CA PHE A 109 9.56 -1.88 1.91
C PHE A 109 8.91 -2.45 0.65
N VAL A 110 7.62 -2.25 0.55
CA VAL A 110 6.81 -2.74 -0.56
C VAL A 110 6.47 -1.59 -1.50
N ASN A 111 6.89 -1.70 -2.74
CA ASN A 111 6.57 -0.78 -3.82
C ASN A 111 5.70 -1.49 -4.84
N VAL A 112 4.40 -1.23 -4.83
CA VAL A 112 3.47 -1.86 -5.76
C VAL A 112 3.66 -1.29 -7.16
N LEU A 113 4.05 -2.14 -8.10
CA LEU A 113 4.29 -1.80 -9.50
C LEU A 113 3.04 -1.96 -10.36
N GLY A 114 2.13 -2.85 -9.94
CA GLY A 114 0.89 -3.10 -10.66
C GLY A 114 0.07 -1.82 -10.90
N ARG A 115 -0.43 -1.65 -12.11
CA ARG A 115 -1.30 -0.53 -12.50
C ARG A 115 -2.45 -1.06 -13.32
N ALA A 116 -3.66 -0.63 -12.97
CA ALA A 116 -4.86 -0.94 -13.72
C ALA A 116 -5.85 0.22 -13.64
N GLN A 117 -6.79 0.28 -14.56
CA GLN A 117 -7.91 1.21 -14.53
C GLN A 117 -9.20 0.40 -14.42
N ARG A 118 -9.55 0.04 -13.20
CA ARG A 118 -10.70 -0.84 -12.93
C ARG A 118 -11.85 -0.15 -12.22
N LEU A 119 -11.59 0.98 -11.57
CA LEU A 119 -12.64 1.76 -10.94
C LEU A 119 -13.57 2.38 -11.99
N ARG A 120 -14.87 2.19 -11.81
CA ARG A 120 -15.92 2.77 -12.66
C ARG A 120 -16.28 4.16 -12.15
N TRP A 121 -15.34 5.08 -12.27
CA TRP A 121 -15.33 6.42 -11.69
C TRP A 121 -16.66 7.19 -11.79
N ARG A 122 -17.37 7.04 -12.91
CA ARG A 122 -18.67 7.70 -13.13
C ARG A 122 -19.78 7.16 -12.24
N GLU A 123 -19.61 5.96 -11.70
CA GLU A 123 -20.61 5.26 -10.90
C GLU A 123 -20.32 5.33 -9.40
N ILE A 124 -19.19 5.92 -9.03
CA ILE A 124 -18.75 6.04 -7.65
C ILE A 124 -18.98 7.47 -7.17
N PRO A 125 -19.58 7.67 -5.98
CA PRO A 125 -19.69 8.99 -5.39
C PRO A 125 -18.32 9.63 -5.23
N SER A 126 -18.16 10.83 -5.77
CA SER A 126 -16.90 11.58 -5.72
C SER A 126 -17.02 12.81 -4.85
N ASN A 127 -15.96 13.10 -4.12
CA ASN A 127 -15.80 14.34 -3.37
C ASN A 127 -15.08 15.36 -4.26
N LYS A 128 -15.64 16.58 -4.35
CA LYS A 128 -14.97 17.67 -5.04
C LYS A 128 -13.88 18.25 -4.16
N TYR A 129 -12.69 18.37 -4.70
CA TYR A 129 -11.66 19.16 -4.06
C TYR A 129 -11.86 20.65 -4.41
N PRO A 130 -11.70 21.55 -3.45
CA PRO A 130 -11.93 22.99 -3.67
C PRO A 130 -10.89 23.63 -4.60
N THR A 131 -9.84 22.91 -4.96
CA THR A 131 -8.73 23.43 -5.76
C THR A 131 -8.95 23.06 -7.22
N GLN A 132 -9.26 24.07 -8.04
CA GLN A 132 -9.13 23.94 -9.50
C GLN A 132 -7.65 24.12 -9.87
N ARG A 133 -7.10 23.21 -10.65
CA ARG A 133 -5.77 23.33 -11.25
C ARG A 133 -5.94 23.31 -12.75
N ASP A 134 -5.41 24.31 -13.43
CA ASP A 134 -5.39 24.37 -14.90
C ASP A 134 -6.77 24.23 -15.56
N GLY A 135 -7.82 24.76 -14.92
CA GLY A 135 -9.20 24.68 -15.39
C GLY A 135 -9.87 23.30 -15.19
N LEU A 136 -9.19 22.36 -14.51
CA LEU A 136 -9.72 21.04 -14.23
C LEU A 136 -10.41 20.99 -12.87
N GLU A 137 -11.59 20.37 -12.83
CA GLU A 137 -12.27 20.00 -11.60
C GLU A 137 -11.64 18.74 -11.04
N LEU A 138 -10.97 18.82 -9.88
CA LEU A 138 -10.34 17.67 -9.24
C LEU A 138 -11.38 16.92 -8.39
N LEU A 139 -11.48 15.62 -8.62
CA LEU A 139 -12.40 14.73 -7.93
C LEU A 139 -11.63 13.63 -7.23
N GLY A 140 -11.99 13.35 -5.98
CA GLY A 140 -11.51 12.18 -5.24
C GLY A 140 -12.64 11.20 -4.98
N LEU A 141 -12.31 9.94 -4.80
CA LEU A 141 -13.29 8.93 -4.43
C LEU A 141 -13.78 9.14 -3.00
N THR A 142 -14.99 8.67 -2.74
CA THR A 142 -15.46 8.50 -1.35
C THR A 142 -14.52 7.56 -0.59
N HIS A 143 -14.36 7.80 0.72
CA HIS A 143 -13.63 6.89 1.61
C HIS A 143 -14.43 5.62 1.94
N ASP A 144 -15.70 5.57 1.53
CA ASP A 144 -16.57 4.40 1.73
C ASP A 144 -16.31 3.39 0.60
N PHE A 145 -15.49 2.39 0.91
CA PHE A 145 -15.08 1.34 -0.04
C PHE A 145 -16.25 0.48 -0.54
N HIS A 146 -17.31 0.32 0.24
CA HIS A 146 -18.49 -0.44 -0.16
C HIS A 146 -19.20 0.18 -1.36
N LYS A 147 -19.03 1.48 -1.57
CA LYS A 147 -19.59 2.21 -2.71
C LYS A 147 -18.72 2.17 -3.97
N TRP A 148 -17.55 1.53 -3.89
CA TRP A 148 -16.68 1.45 -5.04
C TRP A 148 -17.22 0.43 -6.04
N LYS A 149 -17.30 0.82 -7.29
CA LYS A 149 -17.68 -0.04 -8.40
C LYS A 149 -16.45 -0.34 -9.24
N LEU A 150 -16.20 -1.63 -9.44
CA LEU A 150 -15.09 -2.09 -10.25
C LEU A 150 -15.61 -2.89 -11.46
N ARG A 151 -14.88 -2.83 -12.56
CA ARG A 151 -15.08 -3.79 -13.64
C ARG A 151 -14.35 -5.09 -13.33
N GLU A 152 -14.76 -6.15 -13.99
CA GLU A 152 -14.04 -7.41 -13.93
C GLU A 152 -12.58 -7.26 -14.40
N ARG A 153 -11.71 -8.10 -13.86
CA ARG A 153 -10.31 -8.16 -14.24
C ARG A 153 -10.18 -8.75 -15.64
N ALA A 154 -9.49 -8.06 -16.51
CA ALA A 154 -9.14 -8.61 -17.82
C ALA A 154 -7.92 -9.56 -17.70
N PRO A 155 -7.77 -10.52 -18.64
CA PRO A 155 -6.56 -11.33 -18.70
C PRO A 155 -5.29 -10.47 -18.77
N GLY A 156 -4.30 -10.83 -17.97
CA GLY A 156 -3.02 -10.11 -17.89
C GLY A 156 -3.01 -8.86 -16.99
N GLU A 157 -4.14 -8.43 -16.46
CA GLU A 157 -4.15 -7.36 -15.46
C GLU A 157 -3.61 -7.86 -14.11
N PRO A 158 -2.98 -6.98 -13.31
CA PRO A 158 -2.35 -7.35 -12.07
C PRO A 158 -3.33 -7.85 -11.00
N LEU A 159 -2.84 -8.69 -10.08
CA LEU A 159 -3.56 -9.14 -8.89
C LEU A 159 -3.45 -8.14 -7.72
N ILE A 160 -2.41 -7.32 -7.72
CA ILE A 160 -2.18 -6.25 -6.75
C ILE A 160 -1.79 -4.97 -7.51
N TRP A 161 -2.52 -3.87 -7.28
CA TRP A 161 -2.34 -2.67 -8.11
C TRP A 161 -2.77 -1.37 -7.43
N HIS A 162 -2.28 -0.26 -7.97
CA HIS A 162 -2.91 1.05 -7.81
C HIS A 162 -3.81 1.35 -9.00
N ASP A 163 -5.02 1.86 -8.76
CA ASP A 163 -5.88 2.31 -9.86
C ASP A 163 -5.38 3.64 -10.42
N THR A 164 -5.25 3.71 -11.74
CA THR A 164 -4.66 4.87 -12.40
C THR A 164 -5.60 6.07 -12.43
N PRO A 165 -5.08 7.31 -12.36
CA PRO A 165 -5.89 8.51 -12.53
C PRO A 165 -6.63 8.51 -13.87
N TRP A 166 -7.82 9.06 -13.88
CA TRP A 166 -8.65 9.15 -15.06
C TRP A 166 -9.16 10.56 -15.30
N GLN A 167 -9.37 10.94 -16.55
CA GLN A 167 -9.89 12.25 -16.94
C GLN A 167 -11.06 12.11 -17.91
N ASP A 168 -12.10 12.91 -17.70
CA ASP A 168 -13.26 13.01 -18.56
C ASP A 168 -13.62 14.50 -18.74
N GLY A 169 -13.35 15.03 -19.93
CA GLY A 169 -13.48 16.46 -20.19
C GLY A 169 -12.63 17.29 -19.24
N ASN A 170 -13.27 18.19 -18.50
CA ASN A 170 -12.62 19.03 -17.50
C ASN A 170 -12.56 18.40 -16.09
N LYS A 171 -13.03 17.15 -15.92
CA LYS A 171 -13.00 16.42 -14.64
C LYS A 171 -11.81 15.50 -14.62
N LYS A 172 -10.95 15.67 -13.62
CA LYS A 172 -9.82 14.77 -13.34
C LYS A 172 -10.05 14.05 -12.03
N TYR A 173 -10.15 12.73 -12.12
CA TYR A 173 -10.21 11.86 -10.96
C TYR A 173 -8.79 11.56 -10.52
N LEU A 174 -8.49 11.96 -9.30
CA LEU A 174 -7.17 11.69 -8.71
C LEU A 174 -7.09 10.21 -8.36
N GLY A 175 -5.99 9.58 -8.74
CA GLY A 175 -5.71 8.22 -8.29
C GLY A 175 -5.71 8.17 -6.76
N GLN A 176 -6.10 7.04 -6.24
CA GLN A 176 -6.06 6.80 -4.80
C GLN A 176 -4.71 6.20 -4.44
N ASP A 177 -4.16 6.61 -3.31
CA ASP A 177 -2.96 6.00 -2.71
C ASP A 177 -3.24 4.57 -2.21
N ASN A 178 -4.50 4.13 -2.32
CA ASN A 178 -4.90 2.80 -1.92
C ASN A 178 -4.41 1.75 -2.90
N VAL A 179 -3.77 0.74 -2.35
CA VAL A 179 -3.49 -0.49 -3.07
C VAL A 179 -4.72 -1.37 -3.06
N LEU A 180 -5.07 -1.92 -4.20
CA LEU A 180 -6.16 -2.89 -4.38
C LEU A 180 -5.58 -4.27 -4.64
N VAL A 181 -6.27 -5.29 -4.17
CA VAL A 181 -5.87 -6.69 -4.31
C VAL A 181 -7.06 -7.57 -4.71
N GLU A 182 -6.83 -8.50 -5.63
CA GLU A 182 -7.81 -9.52 -6.00
C GLU A 182 -8.07 -10.49 -4.87
N ASP A 183 -9.30 -10.96 -4.80
CA ASP A 183 -9.78 -11.93 -3.83
C ASP A 183 -8.84 -13.15 -3.68
N VAL A 184 -8.40 -13.70 -4.79
CA VAL A 184 -7.53 -14.89 -4.79
C VAL A 184 -6.19 -14.64 -4.07
N LEU A 185 -5.57 -13.50 -4.28
CA LEU A 185 -4.33 -13.15 -3.59
C LEU A 185 -4.60 -12.73 -2.14
N TRP A 186 -5.71 -12.02 -1.90
CA TRP A 186 -6.09 -11.61 -0.55
C TRP A 186 -6.33 -12.84 0.35
N GLN A 187 -7.07 -13.83 -0.13
CA GLN A 187 -7.35 -15.07 0.61
C GLN A 187 -6.07 -15.86 0.91
N GLU A 188 -5.14 -15.92 -0.03
CA GLU A 188 -3.85 -16.57 0.18
C GLU A 188 -3.02 -15.87 1.26
N LEU A 189 -3.01 -14.53 1.24
CA LEU A 189 -2.30 -13.75 2.26
C LEU A 189 -2.95 -13.90 3.63
N ASP A 190 -4.28 -13.85 3.71
CA ASP A 190 -5.02 -14.01 4.97
C ASP A 190 -4.84 -15.40 5.57
N ALA A 191 -4.86 -16.44 4.73
CA ALA A 191 -4.61 -17.82 5.17
C ALA A 191 -3.18 -18.04 5.71
N ASN A 192 -2.17 -17.41 5.10
CA ASN A 192 -0.78 -17.53 5.54
C ASN A 192 -0.43 -16.61 6.72
N PHE A 193 -1.17 -15.48 6.87
CA PHE A 193 -0.90 -14.44 7.85
C PHE A 193 -2.21 -14.00 8.53
N PRO A 194 -2.85 -14.89 9.30
CA PRO A 194 -4.15 -14.59 9.92
C PRO A 194 -4.05 -13.36 10.82
N ASP A 195 -5.10 -12.58 10.85
CA ASP A 195 -5.23 -11.34 11.63
C ASP A 195 -4.24 -10.21 11.26
N GLN A 196 -3.56 -10.31 10.13
CA GLN A 196 -2.62 -9.28 9.67
C GLN A 196 -3.16 -8.39 8.54
N LEU A 197 -4.38 -8.65 8.08
CA LEU A 197 -5.07 -7.84 7.06
C LEU A 197 -6.46 -7.45 7.54
N HIS A 198 -6.84 -6.19 7.31
CA HIS A 198 -8.23 -5.78 7.51
C HIS A 198 -9.06 -6.14 6.27
N PRO A 199 -10.21 -6.83 6.44
CA PRO A 199 -11.04 -7.28 5.32
C PRO A 199 -11.92 -6.14 4.75
N LEU A 200 -11.29 -5.11 4.22
CA LEU A 200 -11.96 -3.97 3.59
C LEU A 200 -12.32 -4.30 2.13
N ARG A 201 -13.49 -4.86 1.93
CA ARG A 201 -14.00 -5.26 0.61
C ARG A 201 -14.53 -4.07 -0.17
N ALA A 202 -14.15 -3.98 -1.44
CA ALA A 202 -14.67 -2.99 -2.36
C ALA A 202 -15.91 -3.52 -3.10
N GLY A 203 -16.97 -2.69 -3.19
CA GLY A 203 -18.13 -2.99 -4.01
C GLY A 203 -19.06 -4.08 -3.46
N GLU A 204 -19.35 -4.07 -2.17
CA GLU A 204 -20.48 -4.83 -1.64
C GLU A 204 -21.80 -4.14 -2.00
N ASP A 205 -22.74 -4.93 -2.48
CA ASP A 205 -24.14 -4.51 -2.73
C ASP A 205 -24.95 -4.51 -1.41
#